data_f233d9cdcdbc965c02a47881aed9bbcb
#
_entry.id   f233d9cdcdbc965c02a47881aed9bbcb
#
_cell.length_a   1.000
_cell.length_b   1.000
_cell.length_c   1.000
_cell.angle_alpha   90.00
_cell.angle_beta   90.00
_cell.angle_gamma   90.00
#
_symmetry.space_group_name_H-M   'P 1'
#
loop_
_entity.id
_entity.type
_entity.pdbx_description
1 polymer ?
#
loop_
_entity_poly.entity_id
_entity_poly.type
_entity_poly.pdbx_seq_one_letter_code
_entity_poly.pdbx_strand_id
1 'polypeptide(L)'
;MSCYDGMKERFAASRFRSRFRLTQTEKAYLAEKGWNVIRAQTERIIRERLAPATPPNDGSQTPMRGHPVFKAQHATATCCRGCLNKWHGIRPGHAFSEDELTYVTEMILGWLRDQAGDLSDFPSTPDLFESAAAASNITAEPPCGEPGGKE
;
A
#
# COMPACT_ATOMS: atom_id res chain seq x y z
N MET A 1 -17.62 6.56 7.19
CA MET A 1 -16.61 5.80 7.86
C MET A 1 -16.06 4.75 6.94
N SER A 2 -14.79 4.64 6.83
CA SER A 2 -14.21 3.70 5.90
C SER A 2 -13.82 2.43 6.61
N CYS A 3 -13.49 1.41 5.84
CA CYS A 3 -13.03 0.16 6.41
C CYS A 3 -11.78 0.39 7.23
N TYR A 4 -10.95 1.30 6.77
CA TYR A 4 -9.74 1.62 7.50
C TYR A 4 -10.05 2.16 8.88
N ASP A 5 -11.07 3.01 8.98
CA ASP A 5 -11.41 3.60 10.27
C ASP A 5 -11.75 2.53 11.28
N GLY A 6 -12.35 1.45 10.83
CA GLY A 6 -12.70 0.39 11.74
C GLY A 6 -11.52 -0.44 12.22
N MET A 7 -10.40 -0.37 11.51
CA MET A 7 -9.23 -1.15 11.88
C MET A 7 -8.09 -0.30 12.44
N LYS A 8 -8.22 1.00 12.33
CA LYS A 8 -7.15 1.92 12.67
C LYS A 8 -6.56 1.69 14.06
N GLU A 9 -7.40 1.48 15.02
CA GLU A 9 -6.94 1.31 16.37
C GLU A 9 -6.19 0.00 16.56
N ARG A 10 -6.61 -1.04 15.87
CA ARG A 10 -5.90 -2.30 15.93
C ARG A 10 -4.50 -2.17 15.37
N PHE A 11 -4.35 -1.43 14.27
CA PHE A 11 -3.03 -1.22 13.69
C PHE A 11 -2.17 -0.39 14.63
N ALA A 12 -2.76 0.62 15.26
CA ALA A 12 -2.02 1.47 16.17
C ALA A 12 -1.54 0.71 17.40
N ALA A 13 -2.26 -0.30 17.78
CA ALA A 13 -1.87 -1.09 18.93
C ALA A 13 -0.78 -2.10 18.61
N SER A 14 -0.50 -2.36 17.35
CA SER A 14 0.52 -3.31 16.98
C SER A 14 1.89 -2.64 17.00
N ARG A 15 2.84 -3.23 17.67
CA ARG A 15 4.16 -2.67 17.72
C ARG A 15 4.79 -2.57 16.34
N PHE A 16 4.65 -3.60 15.54
CA PHE A 16 5.23 -3.60 14.21
C PHE A 16 4.49 -2.66 13.28
N ARG A 17 3.16 -2.72 13.26
CA ARG A 17 2.39 -1.95 12.29
C ARG A 17 2.40 -0.46 12.61
N SER A 18 2.44 -0.11 13.87
CA SER A 18 2.33 1.28 14.26
C SER A 18 3.58 2.10 13.99
N ARG A 19 4.67 1.43 13.64
CA ARG A 19 5.91 2.17 13.43
C ARG A 19 6.03 2.74 12.01
N PHE A 20 5.16 2.39 11.10
CA PHE A 20 5.26 2.91 9.75
C PHE A 20 4.75 4.34 9.68
N ARG A 21 5.49 5.18 9.01
CA ARG A 21 5.13 6.58 8.85
C ARG A 21 5.57 7.06 7.49
N LEU A 22 4.83 7.98 6.92
CA LEU A 22 5.25 8.57 5.65
C LEU A 22 6.27 9.66 5.91
N THR A 23 7.29 9.71 5.08
CA THR A 23 8.28 10.76 5.15
C THR A 23 7.74 11.96 4.40
N GLN A 24 8.42 13.09 4.52
CA GLN A 24 8.02 14.28 3.79
C GLN A 24 8.13 14.06 2.29
N THR A 25 9.12 13.33 1.85
CA THR A 25 9.27 13.02 0.44
C THR A 25 8.08 12.19 -0.05
N GLU A 26 7.65 11.26 0.76
CA GLU A 26 6.51 10.42 0.37
C GLU A 26 5.22 11.22 0.35
N LYS A 27 5.04 12.14 1.27
CA LYS A 27 3.87 12.99 1.27
C LYS A 27 3.86 13.90 0.05
N ALA A 28 5.03 14.41 -0.32
CA ALA A 28 5.14 15.24 -1.51
C ALA A 28 4.79 14.43 -2.76
N TYR A 29 5.19 13.19 -2.79
CA TYR A 29 4.86 12.31 -3.91
C TYR A 29 3.34 12.15 -4.03
N LEU A 30 2.67 11.94 -2.90
CA LEU A 30 1.22 11.79 -2.94
C LEU A 30 0.56 13.07 -3.43
N ALA A 31 1.05 14.20 -2.98
CA ALA A 31 0.48 15.47 -3.39
C ALA A 31 0.69 15.71 -4.87
N GLU A 32 1.84 15.35 -5.35
CA GLU A 32 2.13 15.57 -6.76
C GLU A 32 1.28 14.69 -7.65
N LYS A 33 1.09 13.44 -7.29
CA LYS A 33 0.35 12.52 -8.13
C LYS A 33 -1.16 12.67 -7.99
N GLY A 34 -1.62 12.98 -6.83
CA GLY A 34 -3.06 13.09 -6.56
C GLY A 34 -3.70 11.75 -6.30
N TRP A 35 -4.83 11.79 -5.63
CA TRP A 35 -5.46 10.56 -5.16
C TRP A 35 -5.95 9.64 -6.26
N ASN A 36 -6.33 10.18 -7.41
CA ASN A 36 -6.78 9.33 -8.51
C ASN A 36 -5.64 8.48 -9.05
N VAL A 37 -4.46 9.09 -9.18
CA VAL A 37 -3.30 8.36 -9.68
C VAL A 37 -2.84 7.36 -8.64
N ILE A 38 -2.84 7.75 -7.37
CA ILE A 38 -2.41 6.86 -6.31
C ILE A 38 -3.35 5.67 -6.21
N ARG A 39 -4.64 5.88 -6.39
CA ARG A 39 -5.58 4.77 -6.38
C ARG A 39 -5.27 3.79 -7.51
N ALA A 40 -5.01 4.31 -8.70
CA ALA A 40 -4.71 3.44 -9.82
C ALA A 40 -3.43 2.65 -9.59
N GLN A 41 -2.43 3.30 -9.02
CA GLN A 41 -1.18 2.62 -8.71
C GLN A 41 -1.41 1.53 -7.66
N THR A 42 -2.21 1.84 -6.65
CA THR A 42 -2.51 0.88 -5.60
C THR A 42 -3.20 -0.34 -6.17
N GLU A 43 -4.21 -0.12 -6.99
CA GLU A 43 -4.93 -1.24 -7.57
C GLU A 43 -4.02 -2.10 -8.43
N ARG A 44 -3.15 -1.49 -9.17
CA ARG A 44 -2.25 -2.25 -10.02
C ARG A 44 -1.29 -3.08 -9.18
N ILE A 45 -0.73 -2.49 -8.15
CA ILE A 45 0.20 -3.22 -7.29
C ILE A 45 -0.51 -4.40 -6.64
N ILE A 46 -1.72 -4.18 -6.17
CA ILE A 46 -2.47 -5.24 -5.53
C ILE A 46 -2.83 -6.34 -6.52
N ARG A 47 -3.26 -5.97 -7.72
CA ARG A 47 -3.61 -6.97 -8.70
C ARG A 47 -2.44 -7.84 -9.08
N GLU A 48 -1.27 -7.25 -9.15
CA GLU A 48 -0.10 -7.98 -9.58
C GLU A 48 0.56 -8.79 -8.47
N ARG A 49 0.57 -8.25 -7.28
CA ARG A 49 1.37 -8.87 -6.23
C ARG A 49 0.57 -9.62 -5.17
N LEU A 50 -0.69 -9.32 -5.04
CA LEU A 50 -1.46 -9.88 -3.94
C LEU A 50 -2.72 -10.61 -4.37
N ALA A 51 -3.38 -10.13 -5.39
CA ALA A 51 -4.69 -10.67 -5.79
C ALA A 51 -4.69 -12.08 -6.35
N PRO A 52 -3.62 -12.56 -7.00
CA PRO A 52 -3.71 -13.91 -7.54
C PRO A 52 -3.88 -14.95 -6.45
N ALA A 53 -4.48 -16.07 -6.80
CA ALA A 53 -4.72 -17.13 -5.82
C ALA A 53 -3.43 -17.59 -5.17
N THR A 54 -2.35 -17.63 -5.95
CA THR A 54 -1.05 -17.95 -5.39
C THR A 54 -0.10 -16.85 -5.84
N PRO A 55 -0.02 -15.77 -5.08
CA PRO A 55 0.82 -14.66 -5.50
C PRO A 55 2.28 -15.05 -5.52
N PRO A 56 3.05 -14.48 -6.42
CA PRO A 56 4.47 -14.77 -6.44
C PRO A 56 5.12 -14.27 -5.16
N ASN A 57 6.01 -15.05 -4.64
CA ASN A 57 6.75 -14.68 -3.44
C ASN A 57 5.85 -14.39 -2.23
N ASP A 58 4.79 -15.16 -2.09
CA ASP A 58 3.83 -14.88 -1.04
C ASP A 58 4.53 -14.92 0.32
N GLY A 59 4.36 -13.87 1.08
CA GLY A 59 5.03 -13.68 2.34
C GLY A 59 6.17 -12.69 2.25
N SER A 60 6.69 -12.46 1.06
CA SER A 60 7.79 -11.53 0.85
C SER A 60 7.57 -10.64 -0.35
N GLN A 61 6.35 -10.55 -0.84
CA GLN A 61 6.10 -9.83 -2.07
C GLN A 61 6.11 -8.32 -1.93
N THR A 62 5.99 -7.81 -0.72
CA THR A 62 5.89 -6.37 -0.53
C THR A 62 7.17 -5.82 0.08
N PRO A 63 7.88 -4.96 -0.64
CA PRO A 63 9.09 -4.36 -0.09
C PRO A 63 8.80 -3.49 1.12
N MET A 64 9.79 -3.26 1.94
CA MET A 64 9.60 -2.43 3.12
C MET A 64 9.63 -0.95 2.79
N ARG A 65 10.15 -0.59 1.65
CA ARG A 65 10.22 0.81 1.25
C ARG A 65 10.26 0.89 -0.26
N GLY A 66 10.27 2.05 -0.79
CA GLY A 66 10.35 2.25 -2.23
C GLY A 66 9.10 2.88 -2.81
N HIS A 67 8.01 2.81 -2.11
CA HIS A 67 6.76 3.41 -2.56
C HIS A 67 5.86 3.55 -1.35
N PRO A 68 5.14 4.65 -1.24
CA PRO A 68 4.26 4.83 -0.08
C PRO A 68 3.23 3.72 0.07
N VAL A 69 2.78 3.14 -1.04
CA VAL A 69 1.81 2.05 -0.99
C VAL A 69 2.40 0.85 -0.27
N PHE A 70 3.69 0.58 -0.45
CA PHE A 70 4.32 -0.55 0.23
C PHE A 70 4.29 -0.36 1.75
N LYS A 71 4.56 0.86 2.20
CA LYS A 71 4.47 1.14 3.63
C LYS A 71 3.05 0.96 4.12
N ALA A 72 2.10 1.43 3.33
CA ALA A 72 0.70 1.30 3.71
C ALA A 72 0.29 -0.16 3.80
N GLN A 73 0.81 -1.00 2.92
CA GLN A 73 0.49 -2.40 2.97
C GLN A 73 0.98 -3.04 4.26
N HIS A 74 2.18 -2.69 4.68
CA HIS A 74 2.68 -3.25 5.94
C HIS A 74 1.92 -2.68 7.14
N ALA A 75 1.61 -1.40 7.09
CA ALA A 75 0.91 -0.77 8.20
C ALA A 75 -0.51 -1.27 8.36
N THR A 76 -1.13 -1.72 7.28
CA THR A 76 -2.52 -2.14 7.32
C THR A 76 -2.69 -3.65 7.19
N ALA A 77 -1.60 -4.39 7.29
CA ALA A 77 -1.62 -5.85 7.22
C ALA A 77 -2.17 -6.36 5.91
N THR A 78 -1.84 -5.68 4.83
CA THR A 78 -2.24 -6.12 3.49
C THR A 78 -1.01 -6.43 2.65
N CYS A 79 0.07 -6.82 3.31
CA CYS A 79 1.33 -7.04 2.62
C CYS A 79 1.47 -8.46 2.08
N CYS A 80 0.69 -9.40 2.57
CA CYS A 80 0.73 -10.75 2.04
C CYS A 80 -0.57 -11.45 2.41
N ARG A 81 -0.81 -12.63 1.80
CA ARG A 81 -2.06 -13.33 2.02
C ARG A 81 -2.17 -13.82 3.47
N GLY A 82 -1.05 -14.13 4.10
CA GLY A 82 -1.07 -14.54 5.50
C GLY A 82 -1.54 -13.43 6.41
N CYS A 83 -1.04 -12.22 6.19
CA CYS A 83 -1.46 -11.10 6.99
C CYS A 83 -2.92 -10.75 6.72
N LEU A 84 -3.34 -10.88 5.49
CA LEU A 84 -4.74 -10.63 5.15
C LEU A 84 -5.65 -11.60 5.87
N ASN A 85 -5.26 -12.85 5.94
CA ASN A 85 -6.07 -13.83 6.61
C ASN A 85 -6.12 -13.54 8.11
N LYS A 86 -4.97 -13.26 8.69
CA LYS A 86 -4.89 -13.04 10.12
C LYS A 86 -5.59 -11.77 10.57
N TRP A 87 -5.46 -10.70 9.83
CA TRP A 87 -5.99 -9.41 10.27
C TRP A 87 -7.34 -9.07 9.68
N HIS A 88 -7.65 -9.55 8.49
CA HIS A 88 -8.86 -9.15 7.78
C HIS A 88 -9.78 -10.31 7.47
N GLY A 89 -9.36 -11.52 7.75
CA GLY A 89 -10.20 -12.68 7.49
C GLY A 89 -10.34 -13.06 6.03
N ILE A 90 -9.49 -12.52 5.16
CA ILE A 90 -9.53 -12.87 3.76
C ILE A 90 -8.65 -14.08 3.56
N ARG A 91 -9.25 -15.20 3.25
CA ARG A 91 -8.51 -16.45 3.17
C ARG A 91 -7.65 -16.53 1.93
N PRO A 92 -6.50 -17.18 2.05
CA PRO A 92 -5.67 -17.36 0.86
C PRO A 92 -6.24 -18.47 -0.01
N GLY A 93 -5.66 -18.65 -1.16
CA GLY A 93 -6.03 -19.78 -2.01
C GLY A 93 -7.00 -19.46 -3.11
N HIS A 94 -7.49 -18.25 -3.17
CA HIS A 94 -8.37 -17.85 -4.27
C HIS A 94 -7.97 -16.47 -4.75
N ALA A 95 -8.24 -16.16 -6.00
CA ALA A 95 -7.96 -14.84 -6.52
C ALA A 95 -8.96 -13.86 -5.92
N PHE A 96 -8.55 -12.62 -5.72
CA PHE A 96 -9.44 -11.62 -5.15
C PHE A 96 -10.67 -11.42 -6.01
N SER A 97 -11.81 -11.29 -5.37
CA SER A 97 -13.00 -10.81 -6.06
C SER A 97 -12.85 -9.31 -6.18
N GLU A 98 -13.73 -8.69 -6.94
CA GLU A 98 -13.69 -7.24 -7.07
C GLU A 98 -13.97 -6.57 -5.73
N ASP A 99 -14.80 -7.16 -4.91
CA ASP A 99 -15.08 -6.62 -3.59
C ASP A 99 -13.85 -6.69 -2.71
N GLU A 100 -13.12 -7.78 -2.79
CA GLU A 100 -11.91 -7.93 -2.00
C GLU A 100 -10.84 -6.95 -2.45
N LEU A 101 -10.73 -6.77 -3.76
CA LEU A 101 -9.79 -5.82 -4.29
C LEU A 101 -10.12 -4.41 -3.80
N THR A 102 -11.39 -4.05 -3.84
CA THR A 102 -11.82 -2.75 -3.37
C THR A 102 -11.54 -2.58 -1.88
N TYR A 103 -11.84 -3.61 -1.11
CA TYR A 103 -11.60 -3.56 0.33
C TYR A 103 -10.14 -3.29 0.64
N VAL A 104 -9.24 -4.03 0.01
CA VAL A 104 -7.83 -3.87 0.25
C VAL A 104 -7.33 -2.51 -0.22
N THR A 105 -7.80 -2.08 -1.37
CA THR A 105 -7.42 -0.77 -1.89
C THR A 105 -7.87 0.35 -0.96
N GLU A 106 -9.10 0.27 -0.47
CA GLU A 106 -9.60 1.30 0.43
C GLU A 106 -8.86 1.29 1.76
N MET A 107 -8.44 0.13 2.21
CA MET A 107 -7.69 0.02 3.43
C MET A 107 -6.36 0.77 3.29
N ILE A 108 -5.68 0.55 2.18
CA ILE A 108 -4.41 1.19 1.91
C ILE A 108 -4.58 2.69 1.75
N LEU A 109 -5.57 3.11 0.99
CA LEU A 109 -5.79 4.53 0.78
C LEU A 109 -6.20 5.23 2.07
N GLY A 110 -6.94 4.55 2.92
CA GLY A 110 -7.32 5.11 4.21
C GLY A 110 -6.09 5.44 5.05
N TRP A 111 -5.14 4.53 5.11
CA TRP A 111 -3.92 4.76 5.86
C TRP A 111 -3.11 5.89 5.23
N LEU A 112 -3.03 5.92 3.91
CA LEU A 112 -2.28 6.97 3.24
C LEU A 112 -2.89 8.33 3.52
N ARG A 113 -4.21 8.44 3.49
CA ARG A 113 -4.87 9.71 3.77
C ARG A 113 -4.68 10.13 5.21
N ASP A 114 -4.75 9.16 6.11
CA ASP A 114 -4.58 9.45 7.52
C ASP A 114 -3.17 9.95 7.80
N GLN A 115 -2.18 9.33 7.20
CA GLN A 115 -0.79 9.72 7.39
C GLN A 115 -0.47 11.04 6.68
N ALA A 116 -1.02 11.24 5.52
CA ALA A 116 -0.70 12.41 4.73
C ALA A 116 -1.31 13.67 5.29
N GLY A 117 -2.50 13.56 5.85
CA GLY A 117 -3.18 14.74 6.35
C GLY A 117 -3.53 15.67 5.21
N ASP A 118 -3.34 16.93 5.43
CA ASP A 118 -3.69 17.94 4.43
C ASP A 118 -2.51 18.11 3.49
N LEU A 119 -2.72 17.75 2.25
CA LEU A 119 -1.65 17.84 1.26
C LEU A 119 -1.59 19.18 0.56
N SER A 120 -2.40 20.13 0.96
CA SER A 120 -2.38 21.42 0.29
C SER A 120 -1.07 22.15 0.48
N ASP A 121 -0.29 21.76 1.46
CA ASP A 121 1.01 22.40 1.67
C ASP A 121 2.02 21.96 0.63
N PHE A 122 1.73 20.95 -0.15
CA PHE A 122 2.66 20.46 -1.15
C PHE A 122 2.13 20.86 -2.50
N PRO A 123 2.77 21.79 -3.18
CA PRO A 123 2.27 22.23 -4.49
C PRO A 123 2.37 21.12 -5.49
N SER A 124 1.39 21.02 -6.31
CA SER A 124 1.40 20.05 -7.35
C SER A 124 2.34 20.48 -8.39
N THR A 125 3.24 19.65 -8.80
CA THR A 125 4.11 20.06 -9.88
C THR A 125 3.57 19.55 -11.15
N PRO A 126 3.87 20.12 -12.20
CA PRO A 126 3.37 19.73 -13.46
C PRO A 126 3.84 18.37 -13.80
N ASP A 127 3.21 17.81 -14.68
CA ASP A 127 3.48 16.54 -15.05
C ASP A 127 4.72 16.30 -15.76
N LEU A 128 5.58 17.18 -15.82
CA LEU A 128 6.75 17.07 -16.47
C LEU A 128 7.40 15.79 -16.15
N PHE A 129 7.61 15.45 -14.97
CA PHE A 129 8.27 14.26 -14.74
C PHE A 129 7.40 13.20 -14.20
N GLU A 130 6.18 13.34 -14.36
CA GLU A 130 5.34 12.40 -13.93
C GLU A 130 5.51 11.09 -14.61
N SER A 131 5.65 11.09 -15.86
CA SER A 131 5.75 9.90 -16.61
C SER A 131 7.03 9.15 -16.27
N ALA A 132 8.08 9.83 -16.26
CA ALA A 132 9.34 9.21 -16.03
C ALA A 132 9.42 8.64 -14.65
N ALA A 133 9.02 9.40 -13.71
CA ALA A 133 9.13 8.97 -12.37
C ALA A 133 8.26 7.77 -12.08
N ALA A 134 7.10 7.79 -12.56
CA ALA A 134 6.19 6.72 -12.29
C ALA A 134 6.69 5.44 -12.89
N ALA A 135 7.11 5.50 -14.09
CA ALA A 135 7.57 4.33 -14.74
C ALA A 135 8.77 3.74 -14.05
N SER A 136 9.71 4.55 -13.77
CA SER A 136 10.90 4.03 -13.22
C SER A 136 10.69 3.49 -11.83
N ASN A 137 9.89 4.13 -11.08
CA ASN A 137 9.67 3.67 -9.77
C ASN A 137 9.12 2.30 -9.71
N ILE A 138 8.15 2.06 -10.48
CA ILE A 138 7.52 0.82 -10.40
C ILE A 138 8.35 -0.30 -10.90
N THR A 139 8.98 -0.08 -11.98
CA THR A 139 9.72 -1.14 -12.58
C THR A 139 11.01 -1.40 -11.89
N ALA A 140 11.62 -0.39 -11.43
CA ALA A 140 12.90 -0.56 -10.86
C ALA A 140 12.84 -1.21 -9.51
N GLU A 141 11.71 -1.38 -9.00
CA GLU A 141 11.57 -1.92 -7.73
C GLU A 141 12.15 -3.26 -7.60
N PRO A 142 13.07 -3.48 -6.80
CA PRO A 142 13.66 -4.75 -6.69
C PRO A 142 12.71 -5.72 -6.06
N PRO A 143 12.92 -6.89 -6.32
CA PRO A 143 12.08 -7.87 -5.81
C PRO A 143 12.15 -7.83 -4.36
N CYS A 144 11.19 -8.06 -3.82
CA CYS A 144 11.17 -7.93 -2.50
C CYS A 144 12.03 -8.84 -1.80
N GLY A 145 12.54 -9.65 -2.08
CA GLY A 145 13.40 -10.46 -1.42
C GLY A 145 13.81 -10.08 -0.06
N GLU A 146 13.25 -9.17 0.51
CA GLU A 146 13.63 -8.76 1.76
C GLU A 146 13.21 -9.70 2.78
N PRO A 147 14.05 -10.43 3.35
CA PRO A 147 13.66 -11.42 4.28
C PRO A 147 13.05 -10.81 5.49
N GLY A 148 13.40 -9.68 5.78
CA GLY A 148 12.86 -9.13 6.94
C GLY A 148 11.43 -8.85 6.86
N GLY A 149 10.94 -8.88 5.72
CA GLY A 149 9.60 -8.54 5.55
C GLY A 149 8.65 -9.49 6.14
N LYS A 150 9.01 -10.64 6.49
CA LYS A 150 8.05 -11.46 6.93
C LYS A 150 7.83 -11.27 8.32
N GLU A 151 6.90 -11.30 8.81
CA GLU A 151 6.68 -11.08 10.06
C GLU A 151 5.85 -11.89 10.62
#